data_3609effb352a79c0b0093f88642424d9
#
_entry.id   3609effb352a79c0b0093f88642424d9
#
_cell.length_a   1.000
_cell.length_b   1.000
_cell.length_c   1.000
_cell.angle_alpha   90.00
_cell.angle_beta   90.00
_cell.angle_gamma   90.00
#
_symmetry.space_group_name_H-M   'P 1'
#
loop_
_entity.id
_entity.type
_entity.pdbx_description
1 polymer ?
#
loop_
_entity_poly.entity_id
_entity_poly.type
_entity_poly.pdbx_seq_one_letter_code
_entity_poly.pdbx_strand_id
1 'polypeptide(L)'
;MQEDLKKIIDYWKEMYSRKVKEYRPFQISADFKKFASIFAPGNSYLYIVNLHNFELEYVSDSVKNFVGKDAEQINVQELVKSILPEEIKSIKLKSRVISDFYTSFLDKEDVLDYKNMFSYRMKDADENIRIMLYQAFPLSVLENGAPEHVLCIQTDVTHLKITSTNTVSFIHMNGGKCYLNIDISEGKFDPEAYDHRKNDFSEIFTEREKQVVIKLSKGLNAEQIAGELNLSPHTIKTHRRNVLQKSGCTNTTELVAKCLTSGIIPHSLN
;
A
#
# COMPACT_ATOMS: atom_id res chain seq x y z
N MET A 1 -5.44 -5.75 -22.27
CA MET A 1 -4.25 -5.15 -21.62
C MET A 1 -4.00 -3.70 -22.02
N GLN A 2 -3.65 -3.34 -23.27
CA GLN A 2 -3.47 -1.93 -23.67
C GLN A 2 -4.72 -1.07 -23.44
N GLU A 3 -5.89 -1.61 -23.68
CA GLU A 3 -7.18 -0.92 -23.47
C GLU A 3 -7.46 -0.65 -21.97
N ASP A 4 -7.10 -1.56 -21.08
CA ASP A 4 -7.30 -1.41 -19.64
C ASP A 4 -6.33 -0.40 -19.03
N LEU A 5 -5.08 -0.36 -19.55
CA LEU A 5 -4.09 0.65 -19.17
C LEU A 5 -4.52 2.06 -19.59
N LYS A 6 -5.07 2.19 -20.81
CA LYS A 6 -5.62 3.47 -21.26
C LYS A 6 -6.79 3.90 -20.38
N LYS A 7 -7.71 2.99 -20.06
CA LYS A 7 -8.88 3.28 -19.21
C LYS A 7 -8.50 3.78 -17.82
N ILE A 8 -7.40 3.30 -17.21
CA ILE A 8 -6.97 3.78 -15.90
C ILE A 8 -6.39 5.19 -15.97
N ILE A 9 -5.61 5.50 -17.02
CA ILE A 9 -5.06 6.84 -17.23
C ILE A 9 -6.18 7.84 -17.54
N ASP A 10 -7.12 7.48 -18.41
CA ASP A 10 -8.28 8.31 -18.72
C ASP A 10 -9.13 8.56 -17.46
N TYR A 11 -9.29 7.53 -16.62
CA TYR A 11 -9.96 7.65 -15.33
C TYR A 11 -9.24 8.63 -14.40
N TRP A 12 -7.90 8.56 -14.29
CA TRP A 12 -7.14 9.50 -13.49
C TRP A 12 -7.24 10.93 -14.00
N LYS A 13 -7.14 11.14 -15.32
CA LYS A 13 -7.35 12.46 -15.93
C LYS A 13 -8.75 13.00 -15.62
N GLU A 14 -9.76 12.18 -15.74
CA GLU A 14 -11.13 12.59 -15.43
C GLU A 14 -11.30 12.96 -13.95
N MET A 15 -10.69 12.19 -13.05
CA MET A 15 -10.83 12.36 -11.61
C MET A 15 -10.06 13.57 -11.05
N TYR A 16 -8.83 13.79 -11.54
CA TYR A 16 -7.94 14.82 -11.01
C TYR A 16 -7.87 16.07 -11.88
N SER A 17 -7.70 15.95 -13.21
CA SER A 17 -7.47 17.12 -14.08
C SER A 17 -8.67 18.06 -14.19
N ARG A 18 -9.89 17.56 -13.97
CA ARG A 18 -11.10 18.45 -13.94
C ARG A 18 -11.04 19.52 -12.85
N LYS A 19 -10.25 19.30 -11.79
CA LYS A 19 -10.11 20.21 -10.65
C LYS A 19 -8.99 21.22 -10.84
N VAL A 20 -8.03 20.93 -11.71
CA VAL A 20 -6.84 21.77 -12.00
C VAL A 20 -7.03 22.44 -13.36
N LYS A 21 -7.54 23.68 -13.36
CA LYS A 21 -7.92 24.40 -14.60
C LYS A 21 -6.75 25.05 -15.33
N GLU A 22 -5.67 25.41 -14.63
CA GLU A 22 -4.54 26.11 -15.17
C GLU A 22 -3.28 25.26 -15.06
N TYR A 23 -2.44 25.29 -16.10
CA TYR A 23 -1.14 24.65 -16.08
C TYR A 23 -0.12 25.61 -15.43
N ARG A 24 0.56 25.12 -14.39
CA ARG A 24 1.69 25.79 -13.76
C ARG A 24 2.84 24.79 -13.64
N PRO A 25 4.05 25.07 -14.20
CA PRO A 25 5.19 24.17 -14.08
C PRO A 25 5.75 24.17 -12.66
N PHE A 26 6.17 23.03 -12.16
CA PHE A 26 6.83 22.89 -10.87
C PHE A 26 8.34 23.12 -11.01
N GLN A 27 8.90 24.04 -10.23
CA GLN A 27 10.34 24.32 -10.24
C GLN A 27 11.05 23.43 -9.21
N ILE A 28 11.96 22.58 -9.69
CA ILE A 28 12.69 21.61 -8.88
C ILE A 28 14.12 22.10 -8.64
N SER A 29 14.50 22.18 -7.36
CA SER A 29 15.90 22.44 -6.98
C SER A 29 16.75 21.16 -7.05
N ALA A 30 18.05 21.32 -7.26
CA ALA A 30 19.00 20.19 -7.25
C ALA A 30 19.02 19.46 -5.88
N ASP A 31 18.88 20.22 -4.79
CA ASP A 31 18.88 19.67 -3.44
C ASP A 31 17.64 18.80 -3.18
N PHE A 32 16.47 19.21 -3.67
CA PHE A 32 15.26 18.41 -3.57
C PHE A 32 15.42 17.00 -4.16
N LYS A 33 16.03 16.90 -5.35
CA LYS A 33 16.31 15.62 -6.03
C LYS A 33 17.14 14.69 -5.17
N LYS A 34 18.16 15.22 -4.51
CA LYS A 34 19.05 14.45 -3.63
C LYS A 34 18.35 14.00 -2.35
N PHE A 35 17.57 14.87 -1.73
CA PHE A 35 16.83 14.53 -0.51
C PHE A 35 15.80 13.43 -0.72
N ALA A 36 15.02 13.50 -1.78
CA ALA A 36 13.95 12.53 -2.05
C ALA A 36 14.45 11.08 -2.16
N SER A 37 15.68 10.86 -2.69
CA SER A 37 16.27 9.52 -2.81
C SER A 37 16.84 8.97 -1.51
N ILE A 38 17.25 9.83 -0.56
CA ILE A 38 17.87 9.40 0.71
C ILE A 38 16.87 8.69 1.63
N PHE A 39 15.59 9.08 1.59
CA PHE A 39 14.56 8.54 2.46
C PHE A 39 13.84 7.29 1.95
N ALA A 40 14.28 6.75 0.81
CA ALA A 40 13.73 5.51 0.27
C ALA A 40 14.39 4.30 0.94
N PRO A 41 13.64 3.31 1.45
CA PRO A 41 14.20 2.15 2.17
C PRO A 41 14.87 1.09 1.27
N GLY A 42 15.03 1.36 -0.02
CA GLY A 42 15.64 0.47 -1.02
C GLY A 42 15.89 1.18 -2.32
N ASN A 43 16.16 0.41 -3.39
CA ASN A 43 16.26 0.98 -4.72
C ASN A 43 14.96 1.70 -5.10
N SER A 44 15.06 2.92 -5.58
CA SER A 44 13.88 3.74 -5.83
C SER A 44 14.05 4.61 -7.06
N TYR A 45 12.92 4.98 -7.62
CA TYR A 45 12.82 6.11 -8.54
C TYR A 45 11.70 7.05 -8.07
N LEU A 46 11.77 8.28 -8.51
CA LEU A 46 10.76 9.27 -8.17
C LEU A 46 10.38 10.10 -9.40
N TYR A 47 9.17 10.62 -9.35
CA TYR A 47 8.68 11.53 -10.38
C TYR A 47 7.72 12.56 -9.78
N ILE A 48 7.58 13.68 -10.46
CA ILE A 48 6.56 14.69 -10.15
C ILE A 48 5.55 14.70 -11.28
N VAL A 49 4.29 14.49 -10.94
CA VAL A 49 3.17 14.58 -11.86
C VAL A 49 2.42 15.88 -11.66
N ASN A 50 2.14 16.57 -12.76
CA ASN A 50 1.21 17.70 -12.79
C ASN A 50 -0.21 17.15 -13.02
N LEU A 51 -1.11 17.38 -12.07
CA LEU A 51 -2.48 16.84 -12.16
C LEU A 51 -3.38 17.61 -13.15
N HIS A 52 -2.93 18.74 -13.70
CA HIS A 52 -3.65 19.43 -14.75
C HIS A 52 -3.75 18.59 -16.04
N ASN A 53 -2.63 18.07 -16.50
CA ASN A 53 -2.52 17.36 -17.79
C ASN A 53 -2.00 15.93 -17.66
N PHE A 54 -1.60 15.50 -16.48
CA PHE A 54 -0.95 14.21 -16.19
C PHE A 54 0.42 14.05 -16.90
N GLU A 55 1.11 15.17 -17.14
CA GLU A 55 2.50 15.14 -17.58
C GLU A 55 3.45 14.98 -16.40
N LEU A 56 4.57 14.32 -16.67
CA LEU A 56 5.64 14.17 -15.69
C LEU A 56 6.62 15.33 -15.86
N GLU A 57 6.68 16.20 -14.89
CA GLU A 57 7.60 17.37 -14.91
C GLU A 57 9.02 17.02 -14.45
N TYR A 58 9.15 15.89 -13.77
CA TYR A 58 10.42 15.33 -13.39
C TYR A 58 10.33 13.81 -13.27
N VAL A 59 11.38 13.14 -13.70
CA VAL A 59 11.60 11.70 -13.47
C VAL A 59 13.07 11.52 -13.13
N SER A 60 13.39 10.74 -12.09
CA SER A 60 14.79 10.44 -11.75
C SER A 60 15.39 9.41 -12.71
N ASP A 61 16.69 9.54 -12.99
CA ASP A 61 17.43 8.64 -13.91
C ASP A 61 17.36 7.17 -13.50
N SER A 62 17.21 6.93 -12.19
CA SER A 62 17.06 5.58 -11.63
C SER A 62 15.83 4.82 -12.15
N VAL A 63 14.85 5.48 -12.77
CA VAL A 63 13.70 4.84 -13.43
C VAL A 63 14.12 3.82 -14.49
N LYS A 64 15.28 4.02 -15.11
CA LYS A 64 15.85 3.10 -16.12
C LYS A 64 16.03 1.69 -15.56
N ASN A 65 16.40 1.55 -14.30
CA ASN A 65 16.58 0.25 -13.64
C ASN A 65 15.27 -0.54 -13.45
N PHE A 66 14.13 0.14 -13.57
CA PHE A 66 12.81 -0.43 -13.38
C PHE A 66 12.04 -0.61 -14.68
N VAL A 67 12.07 0.41 -15.55
CA VAL A 67 11.26 0.46 -16.77
C VAL A 67 12.10 0.18 -18.03
N GLY A 68 13.43 0.21 -17.93
CA GLY A 68 14.35 -0.04 -19.06
C GLY A 68 14.46 1.09 -20.06
N LYS A 69 13.96 2.30 -19.72
CA LYS A 69 13.98 3.49 -20.56
C LYS A 69 14.64 4.66 -19.83
N ASP A 70 15.27 5.55 -20.58
CA ASP A 70 15.83 6.78 -20.02
C ASP A 70 14.72 7.73 -19.54
N ALA A 71 15.00 8.56 -18.54
CA ALA A 71 14.01 9.40 -17.86
C ALA A 71 13.21 10.30 -18.83
N GLU A 72 13.86 10.81 -19.86
CA GLU A 72 13.25 11.67 -20.89
C GLU A 72 12.21 10.95 -21.77
N GLN A 73 12.25 9.62 -21.80
CA GLN A 73 11.32 8.78 -22.56
C GLN A 73 10.12 8.33 -21.73
N ILE A 74 10.13 8.63 -20.43
CA ILE A 74 9.10 8.17 -19.51
C ILE A 74 7.93 9.15 -19.48
N ASN A 75 6.75 8.60 -19.64
CA ASN A 75 5.48 9.25 -19.37
C ASN A 75 4.62 8.33 -18.49
N VAL A 76 3.47 8.80 -18.06
CA VAL A 76 2.54 8.03 -17.21
C VAL A 76 2.17 6.69 -17.85
N GLN A 77 2.04 6.63 -19.18
CA GLN A 77 1.68 5.38 -19.88
C GLN A 77 2.80 4.33 -19.74
N GLU A 78 4.07 4.75 -19.86
CA GLU A 78 5.20 3.84 -19.70
C GLU A 78 5.31 3.30 -18.28
N LEU A 79 5.07 4.13 -17.26
CA LEU A 79 5.03 3.69 -15.87
C LEU A 79 3.92 2.66 -15.62
N VAL A 80 2.73 2.90 -16.17
CA VAL A 80 1.57 2.01 -15.96
C VAL A 80 1.74 0.67 -16.68
N LYS A 81 2.46 0.61 -17.80
CA LYS A 81 2.74 -0.64 -18.54
C LYS A 81 3.51 -1.68 -17.73
N SER A 82 4.35 -1.25 -16.80
CA SER A 82 5.12 -2.15 -15.93
C SER A 82 4.28 -2.81 -14.83
N ILE A 83 3.10 -2.28 -14.53
CA ILE A 83 2.19 -2.80 -13.49
C ILE A 83 1.62 -4.14 -13.94
N LEU A 84 1.58 -5.13 -13.04
CA LEU A 84 0.96 -6.42 -13.34
C LEU A 84 -0.55 -6.25 -13.63
N PRO A 85 -1.09 -6.92 -14.65
CA PRO A 85 -2.50 -6.75 -15.05
C PRO A 85 -3.50 -7.00 -13.91
N GLU A 86 -3.22 -7.96 -13.05
CA GLU A 86 -4.05 -8.28 -11.88
C GLU A 86 -4.08 -7.18 -10.81
N GLU A 87 -3.08 -6.28 -10.77
CA GLU A 87 -3.04 -5.15 -9.84
C GLU A 87 -3.91 -3.96 -10.30
N ILE A 88 -4.22 -3.87 -11.58
CA ILE A 88 -4.90 -2.70 -12.19
C ILE A 88 -6.24 -2.39 -11.49
N LYS A 89 -7.04 -3.43 -11.21
CA LYS A 89 -8.32 -3.26 -10.50
C LYS A 89 -8.11 -2.69 -9.10
N SER A 90 -7.15 -3.23 -8.37
CA SER A 90 -6.80 -2.78 -7.01
C SER A 90 -6.29 -1.33 -7.04
N ILE A 91 -5.39 -0.99 -7.96
CA ILE A 91 -4.86 0.38 -8.11
C ILE A 91 -5.97 1.37 -8.42
N LYS A 92 -6.94 1.01 -9.25
CA LYS A 92 -8.11 1.87 -9.53
C LYS A 92 -8.93 2.15 -8.27
N LEU A 93 -9.16 1.14 -7.42
CA LEU A 93 -9.86 1.32 -6.14
C LEU A 93 -9.03 2.16 -5.17
N LYS A 94 -7.71 1.91 -5.07
CA LYS A 94 -6.77 2.73 -4.28
C LYS A 94 -6.85 4.20 -4.69
N SER A 95 -6.83 4.48 -6.00
CA SER A 95 -6.92 5.84 -6.52
C SER A 95 -8.23 6.54 -6.15
N ARG A 96 -9.37 5.80 -6.10
CA ARG A 96 -10.65 6.36 -5.65
C ARG A 96 -10.61 6.74 -4.19
N VAL A 97 -10.13 5.85 -3.33
CA VAL A 97 -10.01 6.10 -1.89
C VAL A 97 -9.06 7.28 -1.63
N ILE A 98 -7.94 7.37 -2.36
CA ILE A 98 -6.99 8.49 -2.28
C ILE A 98 -7.67 9.80 -2.69
N SER A 99 -8.38 9.81 -3.82
CA SER A 99 -9.09 11.01 -4.27
C SER A 99 -10.16 11.45 -3.26
N ASP A 100 -10.93 10.52 -2.73
CA ASP A 100 -11.97 10.81 -1.76
C ASP A 100 -11.39 11.39 -0.46
N PHE A 101 -10.27 10.84 0.03
CA PHE A 101 -9.54 11.36 1.17
C PHE A 101 -9.13 12.83 0.97
N TYR A 102 -8.41 13.14 -0.11
CA TYR A 102 -7.88 14.50 -0.35
C TYR A 102 -8.92 15.52 -0.77
N THR A 103 -10.07 15.10 -1.29
CA THR A 103 -11.03 16.04 -1.89
C THR A 103 -12.39 16.12 -1.20
N SER A 104 -12.71 15.13 -0.37
CA SER A 104 -14.00 15.04 0.31
C SER A 104 -13.88 14.96 1.83
N PHE A 105 -12.77 14.43 2.33
CA PHE A 105 -12.58 14.22 3.77
C PHE A 105 -11.69 15.28 4.41
N LEU A 106 -10.55 15.65 3.78
CA LEU A 106 -9.63 16.64 4.35
C LEU A 106 -10.12 18.07 4.16
N ASP A 107 -9.85 18.88 5.15
CA ASP A 107 -9.88 20.34 5.02
C ASP A 107 -8.71 20.80 4.14
N LYS A 108 -8.85 21.95 3.47
CA LYS A 108 -7.87 22.44 2.48
C LYS A 108 -6.49 22.67 3.10
N GLU A 109 -6.47 23.11 4.34
CA GLU A 109 -5.29 23.44 5.10
C GLU A 109 -4.42 22.20 5.39
N ASP A 110 -5.04 21.03 5.49
CA ASP A 110 -4.39 19.78 5.86
C ASP A 110 -3.85 18.98 4.67
N VAL A 111 -4.19 19.37 3.43
CA VAL A 111 -3.84 18.58 2.23
C VAL A 111 -2.34 18.37 2.08
N LEU A 112 -1.52 19.38 2.41
CA LEU A 112 -0.05 19.31 2.34
C LEU A 112 0.58 18.54 3.51
N ASP A 113 -0.18 18.25 4.56
CA ASP A 113 0.31 17.56 5.75
C ASP A 113 0.27 16.04 5.63
N TYR A 114 -0.40 15.52 4.60
CA TYR A 114 -0.56 14.09 4.41
C TYR A 114 0.19 13.55 3.20
N LYS A 115 0.76 12.35 3.38
CA LYS A 115 1.14 11.48 2.28
C LYS A 115 0.29 10.22 2.29
N ASN A 116 0.05 9.66 1.11
CA ASN A 116 -0.53 8.32 0.99
C ASN A 116 0.52 7.31 0.59
N MET A 117 0.31 6.05 0.99
CA MET A 117 1.17 4.95 0.62
C MET A 117 0.41 3.63 0.48
N PHE A 118 0.89 2.79 -0.44
CA PHE A 118 0.43 1.43 -0.64
C PHE A 118 1.49 0.59 -1.37
N SER A 119 1.35 -0.73 -1.33
CA SER A 119 2.20 -1.63 -2.12
C SER A 119 1.44 -2.18 -3.34
N TYR A 120 2.21 -2.51 -4.40
CA TYR A 120 1.71 -3.16 -5.61
C TYR A 120 2.84 -3.95 -6.28
N ARG A 121 2.50 -4.81 -7.25
CA ARG A 121 3.48 -5.58 -8.01
C ARG A 121 3.65 -5.02 -9.42
N MET A 122 4.90 -4.98 -9.86
CA MET A 122 5.25 -4.63 -11.24
C MET A 122 6.26 -5.63 -11.80
N LYS A 123 6.47 -5.60 -13.10
CA LYS A 123 7.61 -6.21 -13.78
C LYS A 123 8.67 -5.16 -14.05
N ASP A 124 9.92 -5.47 -13.72
CA ASP A 124 11.05 -4.63 -14.10
C ASP A 124 11.46 -4.83 -15.56
N ALA A 125 12.53 -4.15 -16.01
CA ALA A 125 13.04 -4.24 -17.36
C ALA A 125 13.52 -5.66 -17.74
N ASP A 126 13.89 -6.47 -16.77
CA ASP A 126 14.35 -7.86 -16.93
C ASP A 126 13.22 -8.88 -16.71
N GLU A 127 11.95 -8.43 -16.73
CA GLU A 127 10.74 -9.23 -16.49
C GLU A 127 10.62 -9.83 -15.07
N ASN A 128 11.46 -9.42 -14.13
CA ASN A 128 11.33 -9.86 -12.74
C ASN A 128 10.16 -9.17 -12.05
N ILE A 129 9.44 -9.92 -11.21
CA ILE A 129 8.37 -9.35 -10.39
C ILE A 129 8.98 -8.61 -9.20
N ARG A 130 8.65 -7.34 -9.06
CA ARG A 130 9.03 -6.49 -7.93
C ARG A 130 7.80 -6.12 -7.10
N ILE A 131 7.99 -6.03 -5.80
CA ILE A 131 7.03 -5.42 -4.87
C ILE A 131 7.45 -3.98 -4.68
N MET A 132 6.62 -3.05 -5.15
CA MET A 132 6.88 -1.62 -5.04
C MET A 132 6.07 -1.02 -3.90
N LEU A 133 6.73 -0.21 -3.09
CA LEU A 133 6.09 0.70 -2.16
C LEU A 133 5.89 2.04 -2.87
N TYR A 134 4.65 2.35 -3.20
CA TYR A 134 4.25 3.65 -3.70
C TYR A 134 4.04 4.60 -2.53
N GLN A 135 4.64 5.78 -2.59
CA GLN A 135 4.38 6.90 -1.70
C GLN A 135 4.10 8.13 -2.54
N ALA A 136 3.07 8.88 -2.21
CA ALA A 136 2.78 10.13 -2.89
C ALA A 136 2.30 11.19 -1.90
N PHE A 137 2.70 12.43 -2.15
CA PHE A 137 2.24 13.57 -1.37
C PHE A 137 2.16 14.83 -2.24
N PRO A 138 1.15 15.68 -2.01
CA PRO A 138 1.02 16.94 -2.69
C PRO A 138 2.20 17.87 -2.39
N LEU A 139 2.74 18.52 -3.43
CA LEU A 139 3.77 19.56 -3.32
C LEU A 139 3.15 20.96 -3.36
N SER A 140 2.02 21.08 -4.04
CA SER A 140 1.25 22.31 -4.11
C SER A 140 -0.23 22.02 -4.21
N VAL A 141 -1.04 22.98 -3.79
CA VAL A 141 -2.50 22.94 -3.86
C VAL A 141 -3.03 24.21 -4.48
N LEU A 142 -4.18 24.10 -5.11
CA LEU A 142 -4.93 25.23 -5.64
C LEU A 142 -5.75 25.92 -4.53
N GLU A 143 -6.28 27.11 -4.81
CA GLU A 143 -7.17 27.84 -3.89
C GLU A 143 -8.40 27.03 -3.49
N ASN A 144 -8.86 26.11 -4.33
CA ASN A 144 -9.96 25.20 -4.02
C ASN A 144 -9.55 23.98 -3.17
N GLY A 145 -8.29 23.88 -2.76
CA GLY A 145 -7.74 22.76 -1.98
C GLY A 145 -7.37 21.52 -2.81
N ALA A 146 -7.57 21.52 -4.12
CA ALA A 146 -7.19 20.38 -4.94
C ALA A 146 -5.65 20.30 -5.10
N PRO A 147 -5.01 19.13 -4.96
CA PRO A 147 -3.60 18.93 -5.28
C PRO A 147 -3.33 19.31 -6.75
N GLU A 148 -2.24 20.04 -6.99
CA GLU A 148 -1.80 20.46 -8.32
C GLU A 148 -0.58 19.67 -8.77
N HIS A 149 0.46 19.62 -7.93
CA HIS A 149 1.68 18.83 -8.17
C HIS A 149 1.82 17.78 -7.10
N VAL A 150 2.16 16.57 -7.51
CA VAL A 150 2.32 15.44 -6.60
C VAL A 150 3.69 14.80 -6.83
N LEU A 151 4.49 14.71 -5.77
CA LEU A 151 5.69 13.88 -5.77
C LEU A 151 5.31 12.44 -5.49
N CYS A 152 5.76 11.55 -6.37
CA CYS A 152 5.60 10.12 -6.23
C CYS A 152 6.96 9.45 -6.08
N ILE A 153 7.14 8.64 -5.05
CA ILE A 153 8.33 7.85 -4.80
C ILE A 153 7.94 6.37 -4.92
N GLN A 154 8.66 5.65 -5.76
CA GLN A 154 8.49 4.23 -5.99
C GLN A 154 9.72 3.50 -5.45
N THR A 155 9.56 2.68 -4.43
CA THR A 155 10.66 1.97 -3.80
C THR A 155 10.50 0.46 -3.95
N ASP A 156 11.54 -0.23 -4.43
CA ASP A 156 11.58 -1.69 -4.44
C ASP A 156 11.76 -2.20 -3.01
N VAL A 157 10.75 -2.87 -2.50
CA VAL A 157 10.72 -3.49 -1.18
C VAL A 157 10.61 -5.01 -1.24
N THR A 158 10.95 -5.61 -2.39
CA THR A 158 10.91 -7.07 -2.61
C THR A 158 11.72 -7.82 -1.57
N HIS A 159 12.84 -7.25 -1.15
CA HIS A 159 13.72 -7.83 -0.11
C HIS A 159 13.07 -7.92 1.28
N LEU A 160 12.03 -7.11 1.54
CA LEU A 160 11.28 -7.16 2.82
C LEU A 160 10.27 -8.31 2.86
N LYS A 161 10.08 -9.04 1.74
CA LYS A 161 9.14 -10.17 1.61
C LYS A 161 7.70 -9.84 2.02
N ILE A 162 7.30 -8.57 1.87
CA ILE A 162 5.90 -8.15 2.04
C ILE A 162 5.07 -8.51 0.82
N THR A 163 3.76 -8.42 0.92
CA THR A 163 2.84 -8.66 -0.20
C THR A 163 2.13 -7.38 -0.62
N SER A 164 1.66 -7.33 -1.86
CA SER A 164 0.70 -6.31 -2.27
C SER A 164 -0.60 -6.50 -1.46
N THR A 165 -1.16 -5.40 -0.98
CA THR A 165 -2.37 -5.39 -0.17
C THR A 165 -3.50 -4.60 -0.84
N ASN A 166 -4.75 -4.92 -0.48
CA ASN A 166 -5.93 -4.15 -0.87
C ASN A 166 -6.22 -3.02 0.12
N THR A 167 -5.17 -2.31 0.53
CA THR A 167 -5.28 -1.20 1.48
C THR A 167 -4.47 0.00 1.02
N VAL A 168 -4.83 1.18 1.55
CA VAL A 168 -4.07 2.42 1.43
C VAL A 168 -3.89 2.99 2.83
N SER A 169 -2.71 3.56 3.10
CA SER A 169 -2.45 4.29 4.34
C SER A 169 -2.24 5.77 4.06
N PHE A 170 -2.72 6.61 4.98
CA PHE A 170 -2.55 8.05 4.96
C PHE A 170 -1.78 8.47 6.22
N ILE A 171 -0.60 9.03 6.02
CA ILE A 171 0.32 9.38 7.09
C ILE A 171 0.39 10.89 7.21
N HIS A 172 0.06 11.39 8.38
CA HIS A 172 0.24 12.80 8.70
C HIS A 172 1.73 13.05 9.00
N MET A 173 2.38 13.91 8.22
CA MET A 173 3.82 14.12 8.29
C MET A 173 4.27 14.94 9.51
N ASN A 174 3.35 15.69 10.11
CA ASN A 174 3.62 16.58 11.24
C ASN A 174 3.05 16.05 12.58
N GLY A 175 2.85 14.72 12.70
CA GLY A 175 2.45 14.08 13.96
C GLY A 175 0.95 14.12 14.27
N GLY A 176 0.10 14.48 13.30
CA GLY A 176 -1.35 14.38 13.41
C GLY A 176 -1.88 12.94 13.28
N LYS A 177 -3.19 12.79 13.17
CA LYS A 177 -3.85 11.49 13.07
C LYS A 177 -3.49 10.80 11.77
N CYS A 178 -2.97 9.57 11.85
CA CYS A 178 -2.73 8.71 10.70
C CYS A 178 -3.90 7.74 10.50
N TYR A 179 -4.13 7.36 9.24
CA TYR A 179 -5.12 6.36 8.85
C TYR A 179 -4.40 5.24 8.12
N LEU A 180 -4.17 4.10 8.82
CA LEU A 180 -3.33 3.02 8.32
C LEU A 180 -4.19 1.87 7.79
N ASN A 181 -3.78 1.26 6.67
CA ASN A 181 -4.42 0.07 6.11
C ASN A 181 -5.93 0.21 5.84
N ILE A 182 -6.38 1.37 5.37
CA ILE A 182 -7.76 1.60 4.97
C ILE A 182 -8.12 0.62 3.86
N ASP A 183 -9.17 -0.17 4.06
CA ASP A 183 -9.70 -1.10 3.06
C ASP A 183 -10.26 -0.34 1.84
N ILE A 184 -9.98 -0.85 0.65
CA ILE A 184 -10.38 -0.20 -0.60
C ILE A 184 -11.61 -0.81 -1.27
N SER A 185 -12.22 -1.84 -0.69
CA SER A 185 -13.28 -2.64 -1.32
C SER A 185 -14.45 -1.80 -1.80
N GLU A 186 -14.86 -0.81 -1.02
CA GLU A 186 -15.97 0.10 -1.33
C GLU A 186 -15.57 1.26 -2.26
N GLY A 187 -14.27 1.48 -2.49
CA GLY A 187 -13.77 2.58 -3.31
C GLY A 187 -14.06 3.96 -2.74
N LYS A 188 -14.27 4.06 -1.43
CA LYS A 188 -14.44 5.28 -0.66
C LYS A 188 -13.52 5.29 0.55
N PHE A 189 -13.12 6.49 0.98
CA PHE A 189 -12.45 6.66 2.24
C PHE A 189 -13.48 6.64 3.39
N ASP A 190 -13.27 5.75 4.35
CA ASP A 190 -14.07 5.68 5.56
C ASP A 190 -13.12 5.66 6.77
N PRO A 191 -13.06 6.75 7.57
CA PRO A 191 -12.21 6.81 8.75
C PRO A 191 -12.63 5.81 9.84
N GLU A 192 -13.88 5.33 9.83
CA GLU A 192 -14.39 4.33 10.79
C GLU A 192 -14.13 2.89 10.31
N ALA A 193 -13.92 2.66 9.01
CA ALA A 193 -13.47 1.37 8.48
C ALA A 193 -12.05 1.00 8.95
N TYR A 194 -11.34 1.96 9.52
CA TYR A 194 -10.07 1.84 10.19
C TYR A 194 -10.27 1.40 11.65
N ASP A 195 -10.56 0.13 11.84
CA ASP A 195 -10.51 -0.46 13.17
C ASP A 195 -9.22 -1.29 13.28
N HIS A 196 -8.17 -0.68 13.85
CA HIS A 196 -6.94 -1.39 14.21
C HIS A 196 -7.22 -2.69 14.95
N ARG A 197 -8.28 -2.72 15.76
CA ARG A 197 -8.63 -3.84 16.64
C ARG A 197 -9.25 -5.01 15.89
N LYS A 198 -9.93 -4.78 14.74
CA LYS A 198 -10.55 -5.87 13.95
C LYS A 198 -9.53 -6.77 13.25
N ASN A 199 -8.33 -6.26 12.97
CA ASN A 199 -7.26 -6.99 12.30
C ASN A 199 -6.01 -7.20 13.17
N ASP A 200 -5.97 -6.64 14.37
CA ASP A 200 -4.87 -6.88 15.31
C ASP A 200 -5.21 -8.07 16.22
N PHE A 201 -4.97 -9.25 15.68
CA PHE A 201 -5.11 -10.49 16.46
C PHE A 201 -4.18 -10.52 17.69
N SER A 202 -3.18 -9.62 17.79
CA SER A 202 -2.30 -9.50 18.93
C SER A 202 -3.04 -9.07 20.19
N GLU A 203 -4.09 -8.24 20.04
CA GLU A 203 -4.97 -7.81 21.13
C GLU A 203 -6.14 -8.76 21.38
N ILE A 204 -6.58 -9.46 20.33
CA ILE A 204 -7.76 -10.34 20.40
C ILE A 204 -7.42 -11.71 20.98
N PHE A 205 -6.22 -12.23 20.68
CA PHE A 205 -5.79 -13.54 21.15
C PHE A 205 -5.04 -13.44 22.47
N THR A 206 -5.38 -14.31 23.41
CA THR A 206 -4.57 -14.53 24.60
C THR A 206 -3.19 -15.10 24.24
N GLU A 207 -2.19 -14.94 25.09
CA GLU A 207 -0.86 -15.51 24.86
C GLU A 207 -0.90 -17.03 24.59
N ARG A 208 -1.84 -17.74 25.24
CA ARG A 208 -2.01 -19.17 25.02
C ARG A 208 -2.59 -19.47 23.64
N GLU A 209 -3.53 -18.66 23.18
CA GLU A 209 -4.09 -18.78 21.84
C GLU A 209 -3.04 -18.46 20.76
N LYS A 210 -2.20 -17.45 20.97
CA LYS A 210 -1.06 -17.14 20.08
C LYS A 210 -0.10 -18.34 19.98
N GLN A 211 0.28 -18.95 21.11
CA GLN A 211 1.12 -20.14 21.11
C GLN A 211 0.49 -21.29 20.31
N VAL A 212 -0.81 -21.52 20.46
CA VAL A 212 -1.51 -22.55 19.69
C VAL A 212 -1.52 -22.23 18.19
N VAL A 213 -1.76 -20.98 17.80
CA VAL A 213 -1.73 -20.56 16.38
C VAL A 213 -0.35 -20.76 15.77
N ILE A 214 0.73 -20.38 16.49
CA ILE A 214 2.13 -20.59 16.04
C ILE A 214 2.42 -22.09 15.83
N LYS A 215 1.90 -22.97 16.69
CA LYS A 215 2.10 -24.41 16.52
C LYS A 215 1.26 -24.99 15.37
N LEU A 216 0.03 -24.50 15.19
CA LEU A 216 -0.81 -24.85 14.04
C LEU A 216 -0.15 -24.46 12.72
N SER A 217 0.53 -23.33 12.65
CA SER A 217 1.25 -22.88 11.44
C SER A 217 2.43 -23.79 11.06
N LYS A 218 2.98 -24.52 12.04
CA LYS A 218 4.01 -25.55 11.81
C LYS A 218 3.44 -26.91 11.38
N GLY A 219 2.12 -27.01 11.20
CA GLY A 219 1.44 -28.25 10.81
C GLY A 219 1.23 -29.25 11.93
N LEU A 220 1.46 -28.87 13.21
CA LEU A 220 1.28 -29.77 14.34
C LEU A 220 -0.20 -30.07 14.59
N ASN A 221 -0.51 -31.32 14.93
CA ASN A 221 -1.85 -31.74 15.31
C ASN A 221 -2.13 -31.46 16.80
N ALA A 222 -3.38 -31.70 17.25
CA ALA A 222 -3.80 -31.37 18.61
C ALA A 222 -3.02 -32.14 19.68
N GLU A 223 -2.67 -33.40 19.43
CA GLU A 223 -1.92 -34.28 20.32
C GLU A 223 -0.46 -33.79 20.48
N GLN A 224 0.18 -33.41 19.38
CA GLN A 224 1.54 -32.86 19.37
C GLN A 224 1.61 -31.49 20.07
N ILE A 225 0.66 -30.60 19.78
CA ILE A 225 0.58 -29.30 20.45
C ILE A 225 0.33 -29.48 21.96
N ALA A 226 -0.52 -30.42 22.34
CA ALA A 226 -0.82 -30.74 23.74
C ALA A 226 0.43 -31.20 24.49
N GLY A 227 1.22 -32.07 23.88
CA GLY A 227 2.51 -32.50 24.45
C GLY A 227 3.52 -31.34 24.63
N GLU A 228 3.67 -30.48 23.62
CA GLU A 228 4.61 -29.35 23.70
C GLU A 228 4.17 -28.26 24.69
N LEU A 229 2.89 -28.07 24.89
CA LEU A 229 2.34 -27.03 25.76
C LEU A 229 1.93 -27.54 27.16
N ASN A 230 2.14 -28.84 27.46
CA ASN A 230 1.70 -29.49 28.70
C ASN A 230 0.20 -29.28 28.97
N LEU A 231 -0.64 -29.53 27.97
CA LEU A 231 -2.10 -29.43 28.02
C LEU A 231 -2.77 -30.75 27.55
N SER A 232 -4.09 -30.83 27.73
CA SER A 232 -4.83 -31.91 27.10
C SER A 232 -5.15 -31.63 25.63
N PRO A 233 -5.25 -32.65 24.76
CA PRO A 233 -5.70 -32.45 23.38
C PRO A 233 -7.09 -31.80 23.31
N HIS A 234 -7.95 -32.04 24.28
CA HIS A 234 -9.26 -31.39 24.38
C HIS A 234 -9.13 -29.87 24.58
N THR A 235 -8.21 -29.45 25.44
CA THR A 235 -7.91 -28.03 25.69
C THR A 235 -7.40 -27.35 24.39
N ILE A 236 -6.53 -28.01 23.62
CA ILE A 236 -6.06 -27.52 22.34
C ILE A 236 -7.20 -27.38 21.33
N LYS A 237 -8.10 -28.34 21.23
CA LYS A 237 -9.31 -28.26 20.37
C LYS A 237 -10.18 -27.06 20.77
N THR A 238 -10.30 -26.77 22.07
CA THR A 238 -11.04 -25.63 22.59
C THR A 238 -10.36 -24.30 22.18
N HIS A 239 -9.03 -24.18 22.38
CA HIS A 239 -8.30 -22.99 21.94
C HIS A 239 -8.43 -22.79 20.42
N ARG A 240 -8.27 -23.85 19.62
CA ARG A 240 -8.45 -23.76 18.16
C ARG A 240 -9.85 -23.24 17.77
N ARG A 241 -10.90 -23.73 18.41
CA ARG A 241 -12.27 -23.24 18.18
C ARG A 241 -12.39 -21.76 18.54
N ASN A 242 -11.83 -21.36 19.67
CA ASN A 242 -11.91 -19.97 20.15
C ASN A 242 -11.17 -19.01 19.20
N VAL A 243 -9.95 -19.36 18.72
CA VAL A 243 -9.22 -18.50 17.79
C VAL A 243 -9.92 -18.38 16.43
N LEU A 244 -10.54 -19.45 15.95
CA LEU A 244 -11.37 -19.40 14.73
C LEU A 244 -12.56 -18.46 14.91
N GLN A 245 -13.27 -18.58 16.04
CA GLN A 245 -14.41 -17.72 16.35
C GLN A 245 -13.99 -16.25 16.50
N LYS A 246 -12.93 -15.96 17.24
CA LYS A 246 -12.42 -14.60 17.48
C LYS A 246 -11.92 -13.94 16.19
N SER A 247 -11.29 -14.71 15.30
CA SER A 247 -10.73 -14.21 14.03
C SER A 247 -11.77 -14.14 12.89
N GLY A 248 -12.96 -14.67 13.08
CA GLY A 248 -13.96 -14.82 12.02
C GLY A 248 -13.51 -15.76 10.88
N CYS A 249 -12.50 -16.61 11.12
CA CYS A 249 -12.01 -17.55 10.13
C CYS A 249 -12.84 -18.85 10.12
N THR A 250 -13.06 -19.38 8.93
CA THR A 250 -13.84 -20.61 8.75
C THR A 250 -13.03 -21.89 8.97
N ASN A 251 -11.71 -21.81 8.80
CA ASN A 251 -10.80 -22.93 8.92
C ASN A 251 -9.40 -22.51 9.35
N THR A 252 -8.57 -23.50 9.72
CA THR A 252 -7.19 -23.26 10.21
C THR A 252 -6.27 -22.69 9.15
N THR A 253 -6.44 -23.04 7.87
CA THR A 253 -5.59 -22.51 6.79
C THR A 253 -5.82 -21.01 6.61
N GLU A 254 -7.07 -20.57 6.60
CA GLU A 254 -7.42 -19.15 6.56
C GLU A 254 -6.88 -18.40 7.80
N LEU A 255 -7.03 -18.99 8.99
CA LEU A 255 -6.50 -18.43 10.24
C LEU A 255 -4.99 -18.23 10.17
N VAL A 256 -4.24 -19.25 9.76
CA VAL A 256 -2.78 -19.21 9.63
C VAL A 256 -2.36 -18.16 8.61
N ALA A 257 -3.01 -18.08 7.45
CA ALA A 257 -2.73 -17.07 6.43
C ALA A 257 -2.92 -15.63 6.96
N LYS A 258 -4.03 -15.37 7.66
CA LYS A 258 -4.28 -14.06 8.29
C LYS A 258 -3.28 -13.75 9.42
N CYS A 259 -2.90 -14.73 10.22
CA CYS A 259 -1.94 -14.54 11.31
C CYS A 259 -0.49 -14.34 10.81
N LEU A 260 -0.13 -14.86 9.65
CA LEU A 260 1.13 -14.55 8.97
C LEU A 260 1.18 -13.09 8.53
N THR A 261 0.11 -12.60 7.91
CA THR A 261 0.06 -11.21 7.44
C THR A 261 -0.07 -10.19 8.56
N SER A 262 -0.61 -10.56 9.72
CA SER A 262 -0.71 -9.70 10.91
C SER A 262 0.51 -9.75 11.83
N GLY A 263 1.55 -10.53 11.48
CA GLY A 263 2.79 -10.59 12.26
C GLY A 263 2.72 -11.41 13.56
N ILE A 264 1.60 -12.05 13.88
CA ILE A 264 1.48 -12.96 15.05
C ILE A 264 2.35 -14.20 14.89
N ILE A 265 2.40 -14.72 13.67
CA ILE A 265 3.31 -15.81 13.34
C ILE A 265 4.59 -15.16 12.85
N PRO A 266 5.69 -15.24 13.61
CA PRO A 266 6.96 -14.70 13.15
C PRO A 266 7.38 -15.44 11.88
N HIS A 267 7.81 -14.70 10.86
CA HIS A 267 8.52 -15.29 9.74
C HIS A 267 9.81 -15.89 10.31
N SER A 268 9.75 -17.12 10.81
CA SER A 268 10.96 -17.82 11.23
C SER A 268 11.78 -18.08 9.98
N LEU A 269 12.82 -17.28 9.83
CA LEU A 269 13.94 -17.61 8.99
C LEU A 269 14.64 -18.81 9.65
N ASN A 270 14.42 -20.02 9.14
CA ASN A 270 15.36 -21.11 9.28
C ASN A 270 16.39 -20.96 8.19
#